data_972bca7b1df621799c739dfb60e04efd
#
_entry.id   972bca7b1df621799c739dfb60e04efd
#
_cell.length_a   1.000
_cell.length_b   1.000
_cell.length_c   1.000
_cell.angle_alpha   90.00
_cell.angle_beta   90.00
_cell.angle_gamma   90.00
#
_symmetry.space_group_name_H-M   'P 1'
#
loop_
_entity.id
_entity.type
_entity.pdbx_description
1 polymer ?
#
loop_
_entity_poly.entity_id
_entity_poly.type
_entity_poly.pdbx_seq_one_letter_code
_entity_poly.pdbx_strand_id
1 'polypeptide(L)'
;MTFTGLIGRICMFPLRLIIATCVRLRIHPNTLTFIGVLINVAAAWALALGKFVTAGVIMVVANIFDFIDGKVAHESQAVSEFGGFWDSVIDRFSDISLFIGLIFLYSDLRRTDYVMVTALAMMFAIMTSYTRARAESLIRKCKVGFMERPERIVLFMIGAFTNRMAAVMWVIGVLSVFTVADRIIYTYRELRDAEQVVA
;
A
#
# COMPACT_ATOMS: atom_id res chain seq x y z
N MET A 1 14.22 28.47 -11.17
CA MET A 1 14.06 27.28 -10.29
C MET A 1 12.78 27.49 -9.49
N THR A 2 11.81 26.57 -9.57
CA THR A 2 10.58 26.68 -8.79
C THR A 2 10.87 26.25 -7.34
N PHE A 3 10.20 26.89 -6.36
CA PHE A 3 10.34 26.59 -4.93
C PHE A 3 10.12 25.10 -4.62
N THR A 4 9.14 24.47 -5.26
CA THR A 4 8.88 23.02 -5.23
C THR A 4 10.05 22.18 -5.72
N GLY A 5 10.81 22.64 -6.74
CA GLY A 5 11.99 21.95 -7.24
C GLY A 5 13.19 22.01 -6.28
N LEU A 6 13.30 23.08 -5.48
CA LEU A 6 14.34 23.21 -4.46
C LEU A 6 14.05 22.29 -3.26
N ILE A 7 12.80 22.28 -2.76
CA ILE A 7 12.36 21.37 -1.68
C ILE A 7 12.56 19.91 -2.10
N GLY A 8 12.15 19.56 -3.32
CA GLY A 8 12.33 18.19 -3.83
C GLY A 8 13.81 17.77 -3.86
N ARG A 9 14.74 18.65 -4.22
CA ARG A 9 16.18 18.34 -4.19
C ARG A 9 16.72 18.16 -2.78
N ILE A 10 16.31 19.01 -1.84
CA ILE A 10 16.75 18.92 -0.44
C ILE A 10 16.26 17.62 0.20
N CYS A 11 14.97 17.27 0.01
CA CYS A 11 14.40 16.03 0.53
C CYS A 11 14.98 14.78 -0.15
N MET A 12 15.32 14.87 -1.44
CA MET A 12 15.90 13.74 -2.19
C MET A 12 17.40 13.53 -1.94
N PHE A 13 18.12 14.52 -1.40
CA PHE A 13 19.57 14.40 -1.18
C PHE A 13 19.92 13.26 -0.20
N PRO A 14 19.34 13.18 1.01
CA PRO A 14 19.63 12.08 1.93
C PRO A 14 19.20 10.72 1.37
N LEU A 15 18.06 10.67 0.65
CA LEU A 15 17.59 9.43 0.02
C LEU A 15 18.55 8.93 -1.06
N ARG A 16 19.10 9.84 -1.89
CA ARG A 16 20.10 9.47 -2.90
C ARG A 16 21.36 8.90 -2.27
N LEU A 17 21.81 9.45 -1.15
CA LEU A 17 22.97 8.92 -0.43
C LEU A 17 22.72 7.50 0.08
N ILE A 18 21.53 7.24 0.63
CA ILE A 18 21.12 5.90 1.09
C ILE A 18 21.06 4.95 -0.10
N ILE A 19 20.39 5.33 -1.19
CA ILE A 19 20.30 4.52 -2.42
C ILE A 19 21.68 4.18 -2.96
N ALA A 20 22.55 5.19 -3.13
CA ALA A 20 23.93 4.98 -3.62
C ALA A 20 24.73 4.04 -2.70
N THR A 21 24.53 4.15 -1.38
CA THR A 21 25.17 3.26 -0.40
C THR A 21 24.66 1.82 -0.54
N CYS A 22 23.36 1.63 -0.68
CA CYS A 22 22.75 0.30 -0.89
C CYS A 22 23.26 -0.34 -2.19
N VAL A 23 23.32 0.42 -3.28
CA VAL A 23 23.87 -0.04 -4.57
C VAL A 23 25.36 -0.40 -4.44
N ARG A 24 26.16 0.45 -3.78
CA ARG A 24 27.59 0.19 -3.55
C ARG A 24 27.83 -1.06 -2.70
N LEU A 25 27.02 -1.29 -1.70
CA LEU A 25 27.08 -2.47 -0.83
C LEU A 25 26.42 -3.71 -1.47
N ARG A 26 25.91 -3.59 -2.70
CA ARG A 26 25.22 -4.67 -3.42
C ARG A 26 24.05 -5.27 -2.63
N ILE A 27 23.33 -4.45 -1.87
CA ILE A 27 22.14 -4.91 -1.13
C ILE A 27 21.06 -5.24 -2.14
N HIS A 28 20.53 -6.46 -2.06
CA HIS A 28 19.49 -6.90 -2.99
C HIS A 28 18.16 -6.15 -2.71
N PRO A 29 17.45 -5.61 -3.73
CA PRO A 29 16.20 -4.86 -3.54
C PRO A 29 15.16 -5.62 -2.70
N ASN A 30 14.96 -6.91 -2.96
CA ASN A 30 14.00 -7.75 -2.23
C ASN A 30 14.29 -7.80 -0.72
N THR A 31 15.53 -7.63 -0.29
CA THR A 31 15.88 -7.54 1.14
C THR A 31 15.37 -6.23 1.74
N LEU A 32 15.45 -5.13 1.01
CA LEU A 32 14.92 -3.84 1.45
C LEU A 32 13.39 -3.88 1.55
N THR A 33 12.71 -4.47 0.56
CA THR A 33 11.26 -4.71 0.59
C THR A 33 10.87 -5.52 1.83
N PHE A 34 11.61 -6.61 2.13
CA PHE A 34 11.34 -7.43 3.32
C PHE A 34 11.55 -6.66 4.63
N ILE A 35 12.59 -5.83 4.72
CA ILE A 35 12.82 -4.95 5.88
C ILE A 35 11.66 -3.96 6.02
N GLY A 36 11.17 -3.37 4.92
CA GLY A 36 10.00 -2.48 4.91
C GLY A 36 8.76 -3.13 5.53
N VAL A 37 8.51 -4.41 5.21
CA VAL A 37 7.42 -5.17 5.83
C VAL A 37 7.62 -5.37 7.33
N LEU A 38 8.82 -5.73 7.77
CA LEU A 38 9.10 -5.88 9.20
C LEU A 38 8.86 -4.56 9.96
N ILE A 39 9.21 -3.43 9.35
CA ILE A 39 8.93 -2.10 9.91
C ILE A 39 7.40 -1.87 9.97
N ASN A 40 6.63 -2.24 8.93
CA ASN A 40 5.18 -2.13 8.96
C ASN A 40 4.51 -3.08 9.98
N VAL A 41 5.06 -4.26 10.21
CA VAL A 41 4.63 -5.14 11.32
C VAL A 41 4.85 -4.47 12.69
N ALA A 42 5.96 -3.75 12.85
CA ALA A 42 6.18 -2.95 14.06
C ALA A 42 5.17 -1.78 14.17
N ALA A 43 4.79 -1.15 13.04
CA ALA A 43 3.71 -0.17 13.02
C ALA A 43 2.36 -0.79 13.43
N ALA A 44 2.04 -1.99 12.92
CA ALA A 44 0.85 -2.74 13.29
C ALA A 44 0.82 -3.05 14.80
N TRP A 45 1.95 -3.42 15.38
CA TRP A 45 2.08 -3.62 16.82
C TRP A 45 1.84 -2.31 17.60
N ALA A 46 2.36 -1.19 17.12
CA ALA A 46 2.09 0.11 17.72
C ALA A 46 0.60 0.51 17.63
N LEU A 47 -0.07 0.18 16.50
CA LEU A 47 -1.53 0.35 16.35
C LEU A 47 -2.29 -0.52 17.36
N ALA A 48 -1.90 -1.79 17.52
CA ALA A 48 -2.51 -2.70 18.48
C ALA A 48 -2.43 -2.20 19.94
N LEU A 49 -1.37 -1.45 20.26
CA LEU A 49 -1.19 -0.80 21.57
C LEU A 49 -1.88 0.58 21.68
N GLY A 50 -2.60 1.03 20.65
CA GLY A 50 -3.24 2.34 20.59
C GLY A 50 -2.25 3.52 20.46
N LYS A 51 -0.97 3.26 20.17
CA LYS A 51 0.07 4.29 20.01
C LYS A 51 0.07 4.85 18.59
N PHE A 52 -0.99 5.54 18.22
CA PHE A 52 -1.25 5.94 16.82
C PHE A 52 -0.15 6.82 16.23
N VAL A 53 0.29 7.87 16.94
CA VAL A 53 1.36 8.76 16.43
C VAL A 53 2.66 7.99 16.19
N THR A 54 3.04 7.09 17.10
CA THR A 54 4.21 6.23 16.94
C THR A 54 4.04 5.33 15.71
N ALA A 55 2.87 4.72 15.53
CA ALA A 55 2.57 3.90 14.35
C ALA A 55 2.67 4.73 13.06
N GLY A 56 2.14 5.96 13.08
CA GLY A 56 2.25 6.89 11.94
C GLY A 56 3.70 7.17 11.54
N VAL A 57 4.55 7.45 12.52
CA VAL A 57 6.00 7.68 12.27
C VAL A 57 6.66 6.43 11.70
N ILE A 58 6.36 5.25 12.25
CA ILE A 58 6.91 3.98 11.75
C ILE A 58 6.44 3.71 10.33
N MET A 59 5.16 3.96 10.00
CA MET A 59 4.63 3.83 8.64
C MET A 59 5.32 4.76 7.64
N VAL A 60 5.64 6.00 8.04
CA VAL A 60 6.44 6.91 7.19
C VAL A 60 7.80 6.31 6.88
N VAL A 61 8.49 5.75 7.89
CA VAL A 61 9.79 5.08 7.69
C VAL A 61 9.64 3.88 6.76
N ALA A 62 8.63 3.03 6.96
CA ALA A 62 8.38 1.88 6.08
C ALA A 62 8.17 2.28 4.61
N ASN A 63 7.40 3.36 4.37
CA ASN A 63 7.19 3.88 3.00
C ASN A 63 8.45 4.48 2.37
N ILE A 64 9.37 5.00 3.17
CA ILE A 64 10.69 5.43 2.67
C ILE A 64 11.49 4.21 2.20
N PHE A 65 11.45 3.08 2.92
CA PHE A 65 12.11 1.84 2.50
C PHE A 65 11.52 1.29 1.20
N ASP A 66 10.20 1.28 1.07
CA ASP A 66 9.47 0.90 -0.13
C ASP A 66 9.86 1.79 -1.36
N PHE A 67 10.06 3.07 -1.16
CA PHE A 67 10.56 3.96 -2.20
C PHE A 67 12.02 3.66 -2.57
N ILE A 68 12.86 3.35 -1.57
CA ILE A 68 14.30 3.10 -1.76
C ILE A 68 14.51 1.80 -2.52
N ASP A 69 13.79 0.71 -2.21
CA ASP A 69 13.99 -0.60 -2.85
C ASP A 69 13.71 -0.54 -4.36
N GLY A 70 12.63 0.14 -4.77
CA GLY A 70 12.34 0.38 -6.18
C GLY A 70 13.42 1.19 -6.89
N LYS A 71 13.98 2.20 -6.21
CA LYS A 71 15.10 2.98 -6.77
C LYS A 71 16.38 2.17 -6.86
N VAL A 72 16.73 1.39 -5.84
CA VAL A 72 17.88 0.49 -5.84
C VAL A 72 17.75 -0.54 -6.96
N ALA A 73 16.54 -1.13 -7.16
CA ALA A 73 16.31 -2.07 -8.26
C ALA A 73 16.59 -1.45 -9.63
N HIS A 74 16.15 -0.20 -9.84
CA HIS A 74 16.42 0.51 -11.08
C HIS A 74 17.91 0.87 -11.28
N GLU A 75 18.56 1.41 -10.26
CA GLU A 75 19.96 1.85 -10.35
C GLU A 75 20.95 0.67 -10.42
N SER A 76 20.62 -0.46 -9.78
CA SER A 76 21.43 -1.69 -9.85
C SER A 76 21.13 -2.57 -11.06
N GLN A 77 20.20 -2.16 -11.94
CA GLN A 77 19.70 -2.96 -13.07
C GLN A 77 19.18 -4.35 -12.65
N ALA A 78 18.69 -4.48 -11.42
CA ALA A 78 18.16 -5.71 -10.83
C ALA A 78 16.62 -5.82 -10.96
N VAL A 79 16.02 -5.03 -11.85
CA VAL A 79 14.58 -5.12 -12.14
C VAL A 79 14.27 -6.47 -12.75
N SER A 80 13.35 -7.22 -12.14
CA SER A 80 12.93 -8.54 -12.62
C SER A 80 11.41 -8.74 -12.44
N GLU A 81 10.83 -9.61 -13.25
CA GLU A 81 9.40 -9.98 -13.12
C GLU A 81 9.11 -10.59 -11.75
N PHE A 82 10.01 -11.44 -11.26
CA PHE A 82 9.89 -12.00 -9.91
C PHE A 82 9.98 -10.93 -8.83
N GLY A 83 10.85 -9.92 -8.99
CA GLY A 83 10.93 -8.79 -8.06
C GLY A 83 9.61 -8.02 -7.99
N GLY A 84 8.98 -7.72 -9.11
CA GLY A 84 7.68 -7.05 -9.16
C GLY A 84 6.54 -7.92 -8.58
N PHE A 85 6.58 -9.24 -8.80
CA PHE A 85 5.65 -10.17 -8.16
C PHE A 85 5.86 -10.20 -6.63
N TRP A 86 7.11 -10.35 -6.19
CA TRP A 86 7.49 -10.39 -4.77
C TRP A 86 7.03 -9.12 -4.05
N ASP A 87 7.37 -7.96 -4.57
CA ASP A 87 6.94 -6.66 -4.06
C ASP A 87 5.41 -6.61 -3.91
N SER A 88 4.69 -6.99 -4.97
CA SER A 88 3.24 -7.05 -4.95
C SER A 88 2.66 -7.94 -3.85
N VAL A 89 3.25 -9.09 -3.56
CA VAL A 89 2.80 -10.01 -2.51
C VAL A 89 3.10 -9.45 -1.13
N ILE A 90 4.32 -8.99 -0.94
CA ILE A 90 4.81 -8.43 0.32
C ILE A 90 4.02 -7.19 0.73
N ASP A 91 3.62 -6.37 -0.21
CA ASP A 91 2.74 -5.23 -0.02
C ASP A 91 1.40 -5.62 0.62
N ARG A 92 0.81 -6.76 0.22
CA ARG A 92 -0.46 -7.23 0.80
C ARG A 92 -0.26 -7.71 2.23
N PHE A 93 0.83 -8.41 2.53
CA PHE A 93 1.15 -8.77 3.91
C PHE A 93 1.35 -7.53 4.78
N SER A 94 2.03 -6.52 4.26
CA SER A 94 2.22 -5.22 4.92
C SER A 94 0.87 -4.56 5.25
N ASP A 95 -0.01 -4.40 4.25
CA ASP A 95 -1.34 -3.82 4.42
C ASP A 95 -2.17 -4.61 5.44
N ILE A 96 -2.24 -5.94 5.29
CA ILE A 96 -2.99 -6.83 6.18
C ILE A 96 -2.52 -6.68 7.63
N SER A 97 -1.21 -6.57 7.86
CA SER A 97 -0.66 -6.45 9.22
C SER A 97 -1.20 -5.20 9.93
N LEU A 98 -1.31 -4.06 9.24
CA LEU A 98 -1.86 -2.82 9.80
C LEU A 98 -3.33 -2.99 10.20
N PHE A 99 -4.15 -3.61 9.36
CA PHE A 99 -5.55 -3.91 9.69
C PHE A 99 -5.66 -4.87 10.89
N ILE A 100 -4.82 -5.91 10.94
CA ILE A 100 -4.80 -6.85 12.08
C ILE A 100 -4.45 -6.11 13.38
N GLY A 101 -3.49 -5.19 13.36
CA GLY A 101 -3.15 -4.37 14.53
C GLY A 101 -4.36 -3.58 15.05
N LEU A 102 -5.16 -3.00 14.16
CA LEU A 102 -6.39 -2.28 14.55
C LEU A 102 -7.52 -3.23 15.02
N ILE A 103 -7.68 -4.38 14.39
CA ILE A 103 -8.64 -5.40 14.82
C ILE A 103 -8.32 -5.83 16.24
N PHE A 104 -7.04 -6.06 16.56
CA PHE A 104 -6.61 -6.41 17.90
C PHE A 104 -6.95 -5.30 18.91
N LEU A 105 -6.60 -4.04 18.59
CA LEU A 105 -6.93 -2.89 19.43
C LEU A 105 -8.43 -2.78 19.73
N TYR A 106 -9.26 -2.82 18.67
CA TYR A 106 -10.71 -2.67 18.83
C TYR A 106 -11.34 -3.87 19.54
N SER A 107 -10.78 -5.06 19.40
CA SER A 107 -11.18 -6.24 20.16
C SER A 107 -10.88 -6.08 21.65
N ASP A 108 -9.69 -5.61 22.00
CA ASP A 108 -9.29 -5.32 23.39
C ASP A 108 -10.17 -4.24 24.03
N LEU A 109 -10.50 -3.21 23.27
CA LEU A 109 -11.43 -2.15 23.67
C LEU A 109 -12.92 -2.60 23.68
N ARG A 110 -13.22 -3.86 23.34
CA ARG A 110 -14.59 -4.43 23.21
C ARG A 110 -15.48 -3.65 22.24
N ARG A 111 -14.90 -3.05 21.21
CA ARG A 111 -15.61 -2.30 20.17
C ARG A 111 -15.82 -3.19 18.95
N THR A 112 -16.75 -4.14 19.08
CA THR A 112 -17.12 -5.11 18.04
C THR A 112 -17.55 -4.42 16.73
N ASP A 113 -18.20 -3.25 16.82
CA ASP A 113 -18.57 -2.41 15.70
C ASP A 113 -17.33 -2.03 14.85
N TYR A 114 -16.27 -1.55 15.48
CA TYR A 114 -15.05 -1.18 14.79
C TYR A 114 -14.21 -2.39 14.34
N VAL A 115 -14.29 -3.51 15.05
CA VAL A 115 -13.70 -4.78 14.58
C VAL A 115 -14.32 -5.18 13.24
N MET A 116 -15.67 -5.18 13.14
CA MET A 116 -16.36 -5.51 11.91
C MET A 116 -16.05 -4.55 10.77
N VAL A 117 -16.08 -3.24 11.03
CA VAL A 117 -15.75 -2.23 10.01
C VAL A 117 -14.32 -2.41 9.52
N THR A 118 -13.35 -2.65 10.41
CA THR A 118 -11.95 -2.84 10.04
C THR A 118 -11.75 -4.13 9.25
N ALA A 119 -12.43 -5.23 9.61
CA ALA A 119 -12.37 -6.48 8.88
C ALA A 119 -12.98 -6.36 7.46
N LEU A 120 -14.11 -5.65 7.32
CA LEU A 120 -14.71 -5.38 6.01
C LEU A 120 -13.80 -4.45 5.17
N ALA A 121 -13.24 -3.40 5.78
CA ALA A 121 -12.28 -2.52 5.10
C ALA A 121 -11.06 -3.30 4.60
N MET A 122 -10.50 -4.20 5.41
CA MET A 122 -9.42 -5.10 5.03
C MET A 122 -9.81 -6.00 3.85
N MET A 123 -10.98 -6.63 3.92
CA MET A 123 -11.46 -7.51 2.84
C MET A 123 -11.54 -6.74 1.51
N PHE A 124 -12.20 -5.58 1.49
CA PHE A 124 -12.32 -4.79 0.26
C PHE A 124 -10.99 -4.19 -0.18
N ALA A 125 -10.11 -3.80 0.74
CA ALA A 125 -8.76 -3.34 0.42
C ALA A 125 -7.92 -4.42 -0.31
N ILE A 126 -8.03 -5.67 0.12
CA ILE A 126 -7.39 -6.81 -0.56
C ILE A 126 -8.04 -7.03 -1.93
N MET A 127 -9.38 -6.99 -1.98
CA MET A 127 -10.13 -7.17 -3.21
C MET A 127 -9.84 -6.10 -4.26
N THR A 128 -9.50 -4.87 -3.90
CA THR A 128 -9.04 -3.88 -4.89
C THR A 128 -7.81 -4.37 -5.64
N SER A 129 -6.83 -4.92 -4.94
CA SER A 129 -5.60 -5.44 -5.57
C SER A 129 -5.86 -6.72 -6.37
N TYR A 130 -6.67 -7.63 -5.81
CA TYR A 130 -7.02 -8.89 -6.49
C TYR A 130 -7.80 -8.64 -7.79
N THR A 131 -8.83 -7.79 -7.75
CA THR A 131 -9.64 -7.49 -8.95
C THR A 131 -8.81 -6.85 -10.04
N ARG A 132 -7.84 -5.97 -9.71
CA ARG A 132 -6.92 -5.42 -10.68
C ARG A 132 -6.04 -6.49 -11.31
N ALA A 133 -5.36 -7.29 -10.49
CA ALA A 133 -4.47 -8.34 -10.98
C ALA A 133 -5.22 -9.37 -11.84
N ARG A 134 -6.45 -9.73 -11.42
CA ARG A 134 -7.30 -10.65 -12.19
C ARG A 134 -7.81 -10.01 -13.47
N ALA A 135 -8.22 -8.76 -13.46
CA ALA A 135 -8.62 -8.04 -14.67
C ALA A 135 -7.46 -7.95 -15.68
N GLU A 136 -6.27 -7.55 -15.24
CA GLU A 136 -5.07 -7.42 -16.09
C GLU A 136 -4.55 -8.77 -16.66
N SER A 137 -5.05 -9.91 -16.15
CA SER A 137 -4.83 -11.22 -16.78
C SER A 137 -5.81 -11.52 -17.93
N LEU A 138 -6.87 -10.74 -18.09
CA LEU A 138 -7.92 -10.93 -19.12
C LEU A 138 -7.95 -9.77 -20.12
N ILE A 139 -7.65 -8.56 -19.68
CA ILE A 139 -7.63 -7.33 -20.47
C ILE A 139 -6.28 -6.65 -20.36
N ARG A 140 -5.93 -5.84 -21.35
CA ARG A 140 -4.59 -5.26 -21.46
C ARG A 140 -4.20 -4.36 -20.26
N LYS A 141 -5.15 -3.66 -19.62
CA LYS A 141 -4.89 -2.71 -18.54
C LYS A 141 -6.16 -2.37 -17.76
N CYS A 142 -6.11 -2.35 -16.43
CA CYS A 142 -7.21 -1.95 -15.57
C CYS A 142 -6.75 -0.83 -14.61
N LYS A 143 -6.82 0.42 -15.07
CA LYS A 143 -6.43 1.61 -14.30
C LYS A 143 -7.65 2.44 -13.87
N VAL A 144 -8.69 1.79 -13.37
CA VAL A 144 -9.89 2.44 -12.86
C VAL A 144 -10.00 2.24 -11.35
N GLY A 145 -10.77 3.11 -10.71
CA GLY A 145 -10.95 3.13 -9.26
C GLY A 145 -9.93 4.01 -8.55
N PHE A 146 -10.36 4.60 -7.44
CA PHE A 146 -9.57 5.60 -6.70
C PHE A 146 -8.71 4.98 -5.59
N MET A 147 -9.24 3.95 -4.87
CA MET A 147 -8.57 3.42 -3.69
C MET A 147 -7.51 2.39 -4.07
N GLU A 148 -6.34 2.87 -4.43
CA GLU A 148 -5.14 2.04 -4.61
C GLU A 148 -4.34 1.94 -3.30
N ARG A 149 -3.18 1.27 -3.31
CA ARG A 149 -2.34 1.11 -2.11
C ARG A 149 -1.78 2.42 -1.58
N PRO A 150 -1.24 3.33 -2.42
CA PRO A 150 -0.70 4.60 -1.92
C PRO A 150 -1.73 5.42 -1.16
N GLU A 151 -2.97 5.52 -1.68
CA GLU A 151 -4.06 6.28 -1.05
C GLU A 151 -4.44 5.66 0.30
N ARG A 152 -4.47 4.33 0.41
CA ARG A 152 -4.74 3.64 1.68
C ARG A 152 -3.69 3.95 2.72
N ILE A 153 -2.42 3.83 2.36
CA ILE A 153 -1.31 4.10 3.29
C ILE A 153 -1.32 5.56 3.76
N VAL A 154 -1.58 6.52 2.85
CA VAL A 154 -1.74 7.93 3.22
C VAL A 154 -2.90 8.12 4.18
N LEU A 155 -4.05 7.48 3.96
CA LEU A 155 -5.19 7.52 4.88
C LEU A 155 -4.85 6.90 6.25
N PHE A 156 -4.14 5.77 6.29
CA PHE A 156 -3.65 5.21 7.55
C PHE A 156 -2.78 6.21 8.32
N MET A 157 -1.82 6.85 7.65
CA MET A 157 -0.96 7.87 8.26
C MET A 157 -1.78 9.06 8.77
N ILE A 158 -2.73 9.58 7.97
CA ILE A 158 -3.64 10.66 8.39
C ILE A 158 -4.42 10.22 9.65
N GLY A 159 -5.01 9.03 9.64
CA GLY A 159 -5.74 8.49 10.78
C GLY A 159 -4.88 8.36 12.04
N ALA A 160 -3.63 7.93 11.88
CA ALA A 160 -2.67 7.79 12.97
C ALA A 160 -2.26 9.15 13.57
N PHE A 161 -1.89 10.12 12.75
CA PHE A 161 -1.48 11.44 13.21
C PHE A 161 -2.65 12.28 13.75
N THR A 162 -3.87 12.08 13.26
CA THR A 162 -5.06 12.80 13.71
C THR A 162 -5.81 12.07 14.85
N ASN A 163 -5.37 10.88 15.23
CA ASN A 163 -6.04 10.02 16.22
C ASN A 163 -7.50 9.69 15.81
N ARG A 164 -7.74 9.48 14.49
CA ARG A 164 -9.07 9.23 13.92
C ARG A 164 -9.13 7.93 13.11
N MET A 165 -8.46 6.87 13.58
CA MET A 165 -8.37 5.60 12.87
C MET A 165 -9.74 4.97 12.55
N ALA A 166 -10.69 5.05 13.47
CA ALA A 166 -12.04 4.50 13.26
C ALA A 166 -12.75 5.16 12.05
N ALA A 167 -12.66 6.49 11.93
CA ALA A 167 -13.23 7.21 10.79
C ALA A 167 -12.51 6.83 9.46
N VAL A 168 -11.19 6.69 9.51
CA VAL A 168 -10.40 6.26 8.35
C VAL A 168 -10.79 4.86 7.89
N MET A 169 -11.09 3.93 8.79
CA MET A 169 -11.55 2.59 8.42
C MET A 169 -12.88 2.62 7.62
N TRP A 170 -13.80 3.50 7.99
CA TRP A 170 -15.02 3.71 7.21
C TRP A 170 -14.70 4.27 5.81
N VAL A 171 -13.84 5.27 5.72
CA VAL A 171 -13.44 5.87 4.43
C VAL A 171 -12.78 4.83 3.52
N ILE A 172 -11.80 4.08 4.04
CA ILE A 172 -11.13 3.02 3.28
C ILE A 172 -12.13 1.96 2.83
N GLY A 173 -13.01 1.48 3.73
CA GLY A 173 -14.01 0.48 3.41
C GLY A 173 -14.93 0.92 2.27
N VAL A 174 -15.56 2.08 2.41
CA VAL A 174 -16.50 2.61 1.42
C VAL A 174 -15.82 2.84 0.06
N LEU A 175 -14.68 3.53 0.03
CA LEU A 175 -13.98 3.83 -1.23
C LEU A 175 -13.41 2.57 -1.89
N SER A 176 -13.03 1.55 -1.10
CA SER A 176 -12.59 0.27 -1.66
C SER A 176 -13.75 -0.50 -2.31
N VAL A 177 -14.96 -0.47 -1.73
CA VAL A 177 -16.17 -1.05 -2.35
C VAL A 177 -16.41 -0.44 -3.73
N PHE A 178 -16.42 0.90 -3.83
CA PHE A 178 -16.59 1.58 -5.12
C PHE A 178 -15.48 1.20 -6.11
N THR A 179 -14.23 1.16 -5.67
CA THR A 179 -13.09 0.78 -6.52
C THR A 179 -13.23 -0.65 -7.06
N VAL A 180 -13.66 -1.60 -6.23
CA VAL A 180 -13.92 -2.99 -6.67
C VAL A 180 -15.06 -3.03 -7.68
N ALA A 181 -16.17 -2.33 -7.41
CA ALA A 181 -17.30 -2.26 -8.33
C ALA A 181 -16.90 -1.66 -9.69
N ASP A 182 -16.17 -0.55 -9.69
CA ASP A 182 -15.68 0.09 -10.92
C ASP A 182 -14.81 -0.87 -11.75
N ARG A 183 -13.92 -1.61 -11.10
CA ARG A 183 -13.04 -2.59 -11.77
C ARG A 183 -13.81 -3.74 -12.38
N ILE A 184 -14.83 -4.26 -11.68
CA ILE A 184 -15.70 -5.32 -12.21
C ILE A 184 -16.48 -4.82 -13.42
N ILE A 185 -17.11 -3.63 -13.31
CA ILE A 185 -17.90 -3.05 -14.40
C ILE A 185 -17.02 -2.73 -15.60
N TYR A 186 -15.84 -2.14 -15.38
CA TYR A 186 -14.89 -1.82 -16.44
C TYR A 186 -14.44 -3.08 -17.17
N THR A 187 -14.02 -4.11 -16.42
CA THR A 187 -13.56 -5.38 -17.00
C THR A 187 -14.66 -6.06 -17.81
N TYR A 188 -15.91 -6.05 -17.32
CA TYR A 188 -17.05 -6.59 -18.04
C TYR A 188 -17.28 -5.87 -19.38
N ARG A 189 -17.20 -4.55 -19.41
CA ARG A 189 -17.38 -3.75 -20.62
C ARG A 189 -16.29 -4.05 -21.65
N GLU A 190 -15.02 -4.04 -21.24
CA GLU A 190 -13.88 -4.32 -22.12
C GLU A 190 -13.96 -5.71 -22.75
N LEU A 191 -14.36 -6.73 -21.99
CA LEU A 191 -14.51 -8.10 -22.52
C LEU A 191 -15.68 -8.21 -23.51
N ARG A 192 -16.82 -7.61 -23.18
CA ARG A 192 -17.99 -7.61 -24.06
C ARG A 192 -17.71 -6.90 -25.39
N ASP A 193 -17.03 -5.76 -25.32
CA ASP A 193 -16.72 -4.99 -26.54
C ASP A 193 -15.69 -5.74 -27.42
N ALA A 194 -14.75 -6.48 -26.79
CA ALA A 194 -13.83 -7.36 -27.52
C ALA A 194 -14.55 -8.52 -28.24
N GLU A 195 -15.55 -9.14 -27.60
CA GLU A 195 -16.37 -10.21 -28.20
C GLU A 195 -17.19 -9.71 -29.41
N GLN A 196 -17.71 -8.47 -29.34
CA GLN A 196 -18.49 -7.88 -30.44
C GLN A 196 -17.63 -7.53 -31.67
N VAL A 197 -16.34 -7.32 -31.54
CA VAL A 197 -15.42 -7.04 -32.65
C VAL A 197 -15.01 -8.32 -33.37
N VAL A 198 -15.11 -9.46 -32.69
CA VAL A 198 -14.73 -10.78 -33.24
C VAL A 198 -15.94 -11.51 -33.92
N ALA A 199 -17.14 -11.12 -33.55
CA ALA A 199 -18.39 -11.66 -34.13
C ALA A 199 -18.80 -10.92 -35.41
#